data_9179b5914e8b06036001f169b678f1f8
#
_entry.id   9179b5914e8b06036001f169b678f1f8
#
_cell.length_a   1.000
_cell.length_b   1.000
_cell.length_c   1.000
_cell.angle_alpha   90.00
_cell.angle_beta   90.00
_cell.angle_gamma   90.00
#
_symmetry.space_group_name_H-M   'P 1'
#
loop_
_entity.id
_entity.type
_entity.pdbx_description
1 polymer ?
#
loop_
_entity_poly.entity_id
_entity_poly.type
_entity_poly.pdbx_seq_one_letter_code
_entity_poly.pdbx_strand_id
1 'polypeptide(L)'
;MAFIPPAKLPPWSEPIAMPVKVVDASAIAALLFGEPEADAVATQLADSRLVAPGLLPFELANVCLIKSRRHPEQRPALMAAFRLYGRLSVEEVAVDHLETLALAGTTGLTAYDASYLWLARQLGASLVTLDRQLAKAEAASPE
;
A
#
# COMPACT_ATOMS: atom_id res chain seq x y z
N MET A 1 -13.31 -39.84 19.35
CA MET A 1 -11.87 -39.75 19.10
C MET A 1 -11.33 -38.46 19.71
N ALA A 2 -10.33 -38.56 20.56
CA ALA A 2 -9.76 -37.38 21.21
C ALA A 2 -8.93 -36.59 20.23
N PHE A 3 -9.08 -35.28 20.19
CA PHE A 3 -8.24 -34.37 19.41
C PHE A 3 -6.84 -34.33 20.03
N ILE A 4 -5.83 -34.66 19.22
CA ILE A 4 -4.43 -34.57 19.63
C ILE A 4 -3.87 -33.33 18.90
N PRO A 5 -3.55 -32.24 19.61
CA PRO A 5 -2.97 -31.09 18.94
C PRO A 5 -1.60 -31.43 18.35
N PRO A 6 -1.23 -30.83 17.22
CA PRO A 6 0.10 -31.04 16.66
C PRO A 6 1.18 -30.64 17.66
N ALA A 7 2.29 -31.36 17.66
CA ALA A 7 3.43 -31.03 18.50
C ALA A 7 3.88 -29.59 18.21
N LYS A 8 4.17 -28.85 19.29
CA LYS A 8 4.67 -27.48 19.14
C LYS A 8 6.05 -27.51 18.47
N LEU A 9 6.18 -26.79 17.37
CA LEU A 9 7.45 -26.71 16.65
C LEU A 9 8.48 -25.92 17.48
N PRO A 10 9.77 -26.26 17.32
CA PRO A 10 10.82 -25.47 17.95
C PRO A 10 10.77 -24.02 17.41
N PRO A 11 11.13 -23.03 18.23
CA PRO A 11 11.09 -21.61 17.83
C PRO A 11 11.85 -21.32 16.51
N TRP A 12 12.97 -22.02 16.28
CA TRP A 12 13.78 -21.84 15.08
C TRP A 12 13.13 -22.41 13.82
N SER A 13 12.09 -23.22 13.92
CA SER A 13 11.37 -23.81 12.78
C SER A 13 10.09 -23.05 12.45
N GLU A 14 9.67 -22.08 13.27
CA GLU A 14 8.50 -21.27 13.00
C GLU A 14 8.81 -20.30 11.85
N PRO A 15 7.90 -20.16 10.85
CA PRO A 15 8.11 -19.16 9.82
C PRO A 15 8.17 -17.78 10.46
N ILE A 16 9.15 -16.98 10.03
CA ILE A 16 9.23 -15.58 10.43
C ILE A 16 8.01 -14.86 9.89
N ALA A 17 7.23 -14.25 10.78
CA ALA A 17 6.06 -13.47 10.37
C ALA A 17 6.52 -12.29 9.52
N MET A 18 5.98 -12.18 8.29
CA MET A 18 6.27 -11.05 7.43
C MET A 18 5.58 -9.80 7.98
N PRO A 19 6.28 -8.67 8.05
CA PRO A 19 5.63 -7.44 8.48
C PRO A 19 4.55 -7.03 7.49
N VAL A 20 3.47 -6.46 8.02
CA VAL A 20 2.42 -5.87 7.20
C VAL A 20 2.80 -4.42 6.92
N LYS A 21 2.69 -4.02 5.66
CA LYS A 21 2.91 -2.63 5.25
C LYS A 21 1.74 -2.16 4.41
N VAL A 22 1.24 -0.98 4.75
CA VAL A 22 0.23 -0.31 3.93
C VAL A 22 0.96 0.47 2.84
N VAL A 23 0.52 0.30 1.60
CA VAL A 23 1.14 0.93 0.43
C VAL A 23 0.15 1.86 -0.24
N ASP A 24 0.60 3.04 -0.63
CA ASP A 24 -0.24 3.97 -1.38
C ASP A 24 0.08 3.97 -2.87
N ALA A 25 -0.69 4.74 -3.63
CA ALA A 25 -0.54 4.79 -5.08
C ALA A 25 0.80 5.36 -5.52
N SER A 26 1.39 6.31 -4.76
CA SER A 26 2.67 6.90 -5.12
C SER A 26 3.80 5.87 -5.08
N ALA A 27 3.82 5.02 -4.05
CA ALA A 27 4.83 3.98 -3.91
C ALA A 27 4.67 2.89 -4.97
N ILE A 28 3.45 2.40 -5.17
CA ILE A 28 3.18 1.34 -6.14
C ILE A 28 3.38 1.85 -7.58
N ALA A 29 2.99 3.08 -7.88
CA ALA A 29 3.24 3.69 -9.19
C ALA A 29 4.74 3.76 -9.50
N ALA A 30 5.58 4.11 -8.53
CA ALA A 30 7.02 4.13 -8.71
C ALA A 30 7.56 2.76 -9.15
N LEU A 31 7.08 1.68 -8.51
CA LEU A 31 7.45 0.31 -8.87
C LEU A 31 6.97 -0.06 -10.27
N LEU A 32 5.68 0.17 -10.55
CA LEU A 32 5.07 -0.27 -11.80
C LEU A 32 5.62 0.47 -13.01
N PHE A 33 5.82 1.78 -12.88
CA PHE A 33 6.18 2.65 -13.99
C PHE A 33 7.66 3.00 -14.03
N GLY A 34 8.48 2.35 -13.19
CA GLY A 34 9.93 2.49 -13.22
C GLY A 34 10.42 3.90 -12.92
N GLU A 35 9.82 4.56 -11.94
CA GLU A 35 10.24 5.89 -11.52
C GLU A 35 11.56 5.83 -10.75
N PRO A 36 12.28 6.96 -10.55
CA PRO A 36 13.60 6.96 -9.90
C PRO A 36 13.61 6.31 -8.51
N GLU A 37 12.51 6.36 -7.78
CA GLU A 37 12.40 5.82 -6.43
C GLU A 37 12.06 4.32 -6.40
N ALA A 38 11.90 3.67 -7.56
CA ALA A 38 11.46 2.27 -7.64
C ALA A 38 12.31 1.31 -6.80
N ASP A 39 13.63 1.43 -6.88
CA ASP A 39 14.53 0.53 -6.15
C ASP A 39 14.43 0.73 -4.64
N ALA A 40 14.34 1.98 -4.18
CA ALA A 40 14.17 2.28 -2.76
C ALA A 40 12.84 1.74 -2.24
N VAL A 41 11.76 1.88 -3.01
CA VAL A 41 10.46 1.34 -2.65
C VAL A 41 10.52 -0.20 -2.61
N ALA A 42 11.12 -0.82 -3.63
CA ALA A 42 11.25 -2.27 -3.67
C ALA A 42 11.96 -2.81 -2.44
N THR A 43 13.02 -2.14 -2.01
CA THR A 43 13.76 -2.51 -0.79
C THR A 43 12.87 -2.40 0.45
N GLN A 44 12.07 -1.35 0.56
CA GLN A 44 11.15 -1.19 1.70
C GLN A 44 10.05 -2.24 1.73
N LEU A 45 9.60 -2.72 0.58
CA LEU A 45 8.49 -3.66 0.48
C LEU A 45 8.92 -5.13 0.49
N ALA A 46 10.22 -5.40 0.35
CA ALA A 46 10.74 -6.77 0.33
C ALA A 46 10.32 -7.51 1.62
N ASP A 47 9.93 -8.78 1.44
CA ASP A 47 9.55 -9.67 2.54
C ASP A 47 8.42 -9.14 3.43
N SER A 48 7.52 -8.36 2.84
CA SER A 48 6.37 -7.76 3.54
C SER A 48 5.05 -8.23 2.93
N ARG A 49 4.01 -8.30 3.76
CA ARG A 49 2.62 -8.39 3.29
C ARG A 49 2.14 -6.99 2.96
N LEU A 50 1.64 -6.81 1.75
CA LEU A 50 1.19 -5.51 1.27
C LEU A 50 -0.33 -5.41 1.38
N VAL A 51 -0.80 -4.34 1.98
CA VAL A 51 -2.22 -4.08 2.22
C VAL A 51 -2.55 -2.66 1.77
N ALA A 52 -3.72 -2.46 1.24
CA ALA A 52 -4.18 -1.13 0.82
C ALA A 52 -5.70 -1.03 0.86
N PRO A 53 -6.25 0.19 0.93
CA PRO A 53 -7.67 0.38 0.67
C PRO A 53 -8.04 0.00 -0.77
N GLY A 54 -9.31 -0.36 -0.98
CA GLY A 54 -9.81 -0.76 -2.29
C GLY A 54 -9.75 0.31 -3.38
N LEU A 55 -9.47 1.56 -3.03
CA LEU A 55 -9.30 2.64 -4.02
C LEU A 55 -7.96 2.58 -4.74
N LEU A 56 -6.97 1.84 -4.23
CA LEU A 56 -5.63 1.80 -4.81
C LEU A 56 -5.60 1.50 -6.31
N PRO A 57 -6.28 0.46 -6.83
CA PRO A 57 -6.25 0.20 -8.27
C PRO A 57 -6.80 1.35 -9.12
N PHE A 58 -7.80 2.06 -8.64
CA PHE A 58 -8.37 3.22 -9.34
C PHE A 58 -7.38 4.38 -9.39
N GLU A 59 -6.67 4.64 -8.29
CA GLU A 59 -5.64 5.67 -8.29
C GLU A 59 -4.49 5.32 -9.23
N LEU A 60 -4.06 4.06 -9.25
CA LEU A 60 -3.04 3.58 -10.18
C LEU A 60 -3.50 3.68 -11.63
N ALA A 61 -4.76 3.31 -11.91
CA ALA A 61 -5.34 3.47 -13.23
C ALA A 61 -5.32 4.93 -13.67
N ASN A 62 -5.62 5.85 -12.76
CA ASN A 62 -5.57 7.27 -13.07
C ASN A 62 -4.15 7.78 -13.35
N VAL A 63 -3.16 7.30 -12.60
CA VAL A 63 -1.74 7.61 -12.87
C VAL A 63 -1.36 7.12 -14.28
N CYS A 64 -1.72 5.88 -14.62
CA CYS A 64 -1.48 5.30 -15.94
C CYS A 64 -2.16 6.13 -17.05
N LEU A 65 -3.40 6.52 -16.84
CA LEU A 65 -4.17 7.33 -17.79
C LEU A 65 -3.50 8.70 -18.03
N ILE A 66 -3.09 9.38 -16.98
CA ILE A 66 -2.43 10.69 -17.09
C ILE A 66 -1.11 10.55 -17.85
N LYS A 67 -0.29 9.56 -17.51
CA LYS A 67 0.98 9.29 -18.21
C LYS A 67 0.72 8.97 -19.70
N SER A 68 -0.29 8.17 -20.01
CA SER A 68 -0.65 7.80 -21.39
C SER A 68 -1.10 9.00 -22.21
N ARG A 69 -1.80 9.94 -21.58
CA ARG A 69 -2.25 11.17 -22.26
C ARG A 69 -1.09 12.12 -22.53
N ARG A 70 -0.10 12.18 -21.64
CA ARG A 70 1.11 12.99 -21.84
C ARG A 70 2.07 12.38 -22.84
N HIS A 71 2.12 11.06 -22.89
CA HIS A 71 3.05 10.29 -23.72
C HIS A 71 2.30 9.19 -24.47
N PRO A 72 1.49 9.54 -25.51
CA PRO A 72 0.66 8.53 -26.20
C PRO A 72 1.47 7.38 -26.80
N GLU A 73 2.71 7.64 -27.21
CA GLU A 73 3.61 6.64 -27.76
C GLU A 73 4.01 5.57 -26.72
N GLN A 74 3.93 5.90 -25.44
CA GLN A 74 4.27 4.98 -24.36
C GLN A 74 3.07 4.18 -23.85
N ARG A 75 1.88 4.45 -24.36
CA ARG A 75 0.65 3.84 -23.85
C ARG A 75 0.71 2.31 -23.77
N PRO A 76 1.17 1.59 -24.82
CA PRO A 76 1.23 0.12 -24.74
C PRO A 76 2.11 -0.37 -23.59
N ALA A 77 3.27 0.26 -23.39
CA ALA A 77 4.18 -0.08 -22.28
C ALA A 77 3.59 0.26 -20.92
N LEU A 78 2.90 1.40 -20.81
CA LEU A 78 2.24 1.80 -19.56
C LEU A 78 1.09 0.87 -19.20
N MET A 79 0.31 0.43 -20.19
CA MET A 79 -0.77 -0.54 -19.97
C MET A 79 -0.21 -1.89 -19.54
N ALA A 80 0.89 -2.34 -20.13
CA ALA A 80 1.56 -3.58 -19.74
C ALA A 80 2.10 -3.48 -18.30
N ALA A 81 2.69 -2.34 -17.95
CA ALA A 81 3.17 -2.09 -16.59
C ALA A 81 2.00 -2.12 -15.57
N PHE A 82 0.89 -1.48 -15.88
CA PHE A 82 -0.29 -1.48 -15.02
C PHE A 82 -0.79 -2.91 -14.74
N ARG A 83 -0.76 -3.80 -15.75
CA ARG A 83 -1.17 -5.20 -15.58
C ARG A 83 -0.33 -5.94 -14.54
N LEU A 84 0.90 -5.53 -14.31
CA LEU A 84 1.77 -6.17 -13.32
C LEU A 84 1.30 -5.94 -11.88
N TYR A 85 0.41 -4.99 -11.64
CA TYR A 85 -0.14 -4.76 -10.31
C TYR A 85 -0.70 -6.05 -9.69
N GLY A 86 -1.39 -6.87 -10.48
CA GLY A 86 -1.94 -8.14 -9.98
C GLY A 86 -0.90 -9.11 -9.44
N ARG A 87 0.36 -8.97 -9.85
CA ARG A 87 1.46 -9.83 -9.39
C ARG A 87 2.08 -9.37 -8.07
N LEU A 88 1.77 -8.16 -7.61
CA LEU A 88 2.28 -7.64 -6.34
C LEU A 88 1.57 -8.23 -5.13
N SER A 89 0.45 -8.91 -5.34
CA SER A 89 -0.34 -9.54 -4.28
C SER A 89 -0.74 -8.56 -3.18
N VAL A 90 -1.11 -7.34 -3.55
CA VAL A 90 -1.61 -6.36 -2.58
C VAL A 90 -3.01 -6.79 -2.14
N GLU A 91 -3.18 -6.97 -0.83
CA GLU A 91 -4.48 -7.27 -0.25
C GLU A 91 -5.28 -5.99 -0.11
N GLU A 92 -6.39 -5.89 -0.83
CA GLU A 92 -7.28 -4.73 -0.79
C GLU A 92 -8.35 -4.95 0.25
N VAL A 93 -8.48 -4.00 1.17
CA VAL A 93 -9.40 -4.13 2.30
C VAL A 93 -10.33 -2.92 2.40
N ALA A 94 -11.50 -3.14 2.96
CA ALA A 94 -12.44 -2.07 3.24
C ALA A 94 -11.95 -1.22 4.41
N VAL A 95 -12.20 0.09 4.34
CA VAL A 95 -11.89 1.03 5.40
C VAL A 95 -13.18 1.62 5.95
N ASP A 96 -13.15 2.04 7.21
CA ASP A 96 -14.29 2.73 7.81
C ASP A 96 -14.38 4.15 7.25
N HIS A 97 -15.45 4.43 6.52
CA HIS A 97 -15.60 5.72 5.82
C HIS A 97 -15.80 6.88 6.78
N LEU A 98 -16.54 6.67 7.85
CA LEU A 98 -16.82 7.75 8.80
C LEU A 98 -15.57 8.11 9.60
N GLU A 99 -14.82 7.12 10.08
CA GLU A 99 -13.56 7.36 10.78
C GLU A 99 -12.52 7.97 9.85
N THR A 100 -12.47 7.54 8.59
CA THR A 100 -11.59 8.13 7.57
C THR A 100 -11.93 9.59 7.32
N LEU A 101 -13.22 9.91 7.22
CA LEU A 101 -13.67 11.30 7.06
C LEU A 101 -13.23 12.17 8.25
N ALA A 102 -13.41 11.67 9.47
CA ALA A 102 -12.98 12.37 10.67
C ALA A 102 -11.46 12.60 10.68
N LEU A 103 -10.68 11.58 10.30
CA LEU A 103 -9.22 11.69 10.22
C LEU A 103 -8.79 12.71 9.16
N ALA A 104 -9.44 12.73 8.01
CA ALA A 104 -9.19 13.73 6.98
C ALA A 104 -9.41 15.15 7.52
N GLY A 105 -10.49 15.34 8.28
CA GLY A 105 -10.82 16.63 8.89
C GLY A 105 -9.76 17.12 9.88
N THR A 106 -9.13 16.23 10.63
CA THR A 106 -8.11 16.62 11.63
C THR A 106 -6.70 16.74 11.05
N THR A 107 -6.41 16.08 9.94
CA THR A 107 -5.06 16.05 9.35
C THR A 107 -4.89 17.01 8.18
N GLY A 108 -5.98 17.50 7.60
CA GLY A 108 -5.93 18.29 6.37
C GLY A 108 -5.71 17.43 5.12
N LEU A 109 -5.67 16.12 5.24
CA LEU A 109 -5.57 15.21 4.10
C LEU A 109 -6.90 15.13 3.35
N THR A 110 -6.84 14.71 2.08
CA THR A 110 -8.06 14.26 1.40
C THR A 110 -8.57 12.99 2.08
N ALA A 111 -9.86 12.66 1.88
CA ALA A 111 -10.39 11.40 2.38
C ALA A 111 -9.68 10.19 1.75
N TYR A 112 -9.22 10.32 0.51
CA TYR A 112 -8.45 9.28 -0.17
C TYR A 112 -7.13 9.01 0.56
N ASP A 113 -6.33 10.02 0.80
CA ASP A 113 -5.06 9.87 1.53
C ASP A 113 -5.29 9.45 2.98
N ALA A 114 -6.32 9.99 3.62
CA ALA A 114 -6.67 9.62 4.98
C ALA A 114 -7.05 8.14 5.10
N SER A 115 -7.58 7.52 4.05
CA SER A 115 -7.92 6.09 4.07
C SER A 115 -6.68 5.22 4.26
N TYR A 116 -5.56 5.58 3.64
CA TYR A 116 -4.29 4.87 3.82
C TYR A 116 -3.75 5.05 5.23
N LEU A 117 -3.79 6.27 5.75
CA LEU A 117 -3.32 6.57 7.10
C LEU A 117 -4.19 5.85 8.15
N TRP A 118 -5.51 5.88 7.97
CA TRP A 118 -6.44 5.17 8.84
C TRP A 118 -6.12 3.68 8.88
N LEU A 119 -5.93 3.08 7.70
CA LEU A 119 -5.63 1.65 7.60
C LEU A 119 -4.31 1.30 8.29
N ALA A 120 -3.26 2.09 8.07
CA ALA A 120 -1.97 1.88 8.71
C ALA A 120 -2.09 1.94 10.23
N ARG A 121 -2.82 2.91 10.77
CA ARG A 121 -3.05 3.05 12.21
C ARG A 121 -3.87 1.89 12.77
N GLN A 122 -4.90 1.47 12.04
CA GLN A 122 -5.77 0.37 12.45
C GLN A 122 -5.00 -0.94 12.56
N LEU A 123 -4.05 -1.18 11.66
CA LEU A 123 -3.25 -2.39 11.64
C LEU A 123 -1.96 -2.28 12.47
N GLY A 124 -1.63 -1.10 12.98
CA GLY A 124 -0.35 -0.87 13.61
C GLY A 124 0.81 -1.11 12.65
N ALA A 125 0.60 -0.80 11.35
CA ALA A 125 1.55 -1.07 10.29
C ALA A 125 2.21 0.21 9.78
N SER A 126 3.41 0.08 9.21
CA SER A 126 4.05 1.20 8.52
C SER A 126 3.30 1.53 7.24
N LEU A 127 3.26 2.80 6.90
CA LEU A 127 2.74 3.30 5.63
C LEU A 127 3.92 3.64 4.71
N VAL A 128 4.00 2.98 3.58
CA VAL A 128 5.03 3.25 2.57
C VAL A 128 4.43 4.16 1.51
N THR A 129 4.93 5.38 1.46
CA THR A 129 4.44 6.43 0.56
C THR A 129 5.59 7.31 0.10
N LEU A 130 5.46 7.88 -1.10
CA LEU A 130 6.34 8.93 -1.61
C LEU A 130 5.69 10.31 -1.53
N ASP A 131 4.44 10.37 -1.07
CA ASP A 131 3.72 11.62 -0.88
C ASP A 131 4.19 12.27 0.44
N ARG A 132 4.72 13.48 0.34
CA ARG A 132 5.30 14.17 1.50
C ARG A 132 4.26 14.53 2.56
N GLN A 133 3.07 14.93 2.13
CA GLN A 133 2.01 15.32 3.05
C GLN A 133 1.50 14.11 3.83
N LEU A 134 1.32 12.99 3.15
CA LEU A 134 0.90 11.73 3.78
C LEU A 134 1.99 11.19 4.72
N ALA A 135 3.25 11.22 4.31
CA ALA A 135 4.37 10.82 5.16
C ALA A 135 4.47 11.67 6.42
N LYS A 136 4.25 12.98 6.29
CA LYS A 136 4.25 13.90 7.43
C LYS A 136 3.11 13.58 8.40
N ALA A 137 1.93 13.28 7.89
CA ALA A 137 0.78 12.91 8.72
C ALA A 137 1.00 11.58 9.45
N GLU A 138 1.64 10.62 8.80
CA GLU A 138 2.00 9.34 9.45
C GLU A 138 2.98 9.57 10.60
N ALA A 139 3.97 10.43 10.42
CA ALA A 139 5.00 10.72 11.43
C ALA A 139 4.45 11.48 12.63
N ALA A 140 3.30 12.15 12.51
CA ALA A 140 2.67 12.84 13.63
C ALA A 140 2.07 11.83 14.61
N SER A 141 2.29 12.06 15.90
CA SER A 141 1.71 11.19 16.92
C SER A 141 0.19 11.23 16.88
N PRO A 142 -0.47 10.07 16.82
CA PRO A 142 -1.93 10.02 16.97
C PRO A 142 -2.29 10.22 18.44
N GLU A 143 -2.88 11.34 18.74
CA GLU A 143 -3.40 11.62 20.09
C GLU A 143 -4.90 11.77 20.06
#